data_6606562e2f8bc60909edbc43ecd4b595
#
_entry.id   6606562e2f8bc60909edbc43ecd4b595
#
_cell.length_a   1.000
_cell.length_b   1.000
_cell.length_c   1.000
_cell.angle_alpha   90.00
_cell.angle_beta   90.00
_cell.angle_gamma   90.00
#
_symmetry.space_group_name_H-M   'P 1'
#
loop_
_entity.id
_entity.type
_entity.pdbx_description
1 polymer ?
#
loop_
_entity_poly.entity_id
_entity_poly.type
_entity_poly.pdbx_seq_one_letter_code
_entity_poly.pdbx_strand_id
1 'polypeptide(L)'
;MAELDIGTGKSARRAWGLDEVSIVPSRRTRDPEQVDLSWEIDAFRFELPFMSAATDSVTSPATAIAMGQLGGVGVLNLEGLWTRYEDPTSCFERIAALDDDEVAAAFVELYAEPIKPDLVVARIAEVNEAGVVSCAAVSPGRTEAIAPLAVEAELDLLVIQGTVVSAEHVSRGGEPLNLKQFIRSFDIPVIVGGCASYPAALHLMRTGAAGILVGVGLGHTSATSRVLGVGVPQATAIADARAARMRHLDETGVYVHVIAAGGMRTGGDIAKAVVCGADAVMLGAPFAAATDAPGRGWHWGMTAAHATLPRGVRVPVDTQGSLAEVVAGPARDHHGRVNLAGALATSMAACGYDSVKDFQKADLVVASSADTGAPDGDAQLGLV
;
A
#
# COMPACT_ATOMS: atom_id res chain seq x y z
N MET A 1 -23.93 2.06 12.47
CA MET A 1 -24.34 2.01 11.05
C MET A 1 -25.59 1.16 10.94
N ALA A 2 -26.57 1.56 10.11
CA ALA A 2 -27.76 0.75 9.90
C ALA A 2 -27.39 -0.58 9.21
N GLU A 3 -27.87 -1.68 9.75
CA GLU A 3 -27.82 -2.97 9.09
C GLU A 3 -28.93 -3.02 8.03
N LEU A 4 -28.60 -3.58 6.89
CA LEU A 4 -29.52 -3.79 5.77
C LEU A 4 -29.82 -5.28 5.66
N ASP A 5 -31.09 -5.64 5.57
CA ASP A 5 -31.49 -7.00 5.29
C ASP A 5 -31.21 -7.33 3.82
N ILE A 6 -30.42 -8.39 3.58
CA ILE A 6 -30.15 -8.92 2.23
C ILE A 6 -30.94 -10.19 1.95
N GLY A 7 -31.71 -10.66 2.91
CA GLY A 7 -32.57 -11.82 2.82
C GLY A 7 -33.06 -12.25 4.21
N THR A 8 -33.98 -13.20 4.26
CA THR A 8 -34.56 -13.68 5.53
C THR A 8 -33.46 -14.23 6.45
N GLY A 9 -33.27 -13.56 7.59
CA GLY A 9 -32.29 -13.96 8.60
C GLY A 9 -30.82 -13.68 8.24
N LYS A 10 -30.57 -12.84 7.22
CA LYS A 10 -29.23 -12.39 6.84
C LYS A 10 -29.22 -10.88 6.63
N SER A 11 -28.40 -10.20 7.42
CA SER A 11 -28.15 -8.76 7.28
C SER A 11 -26.70 -8.48 6.90
N ALA A 12 -26.44 -7.27 6.38
CA ALA A 12 -25.12 -6.73 6.09
C ALA A 12 -25.10 -5.22 6.32
N ARG A 13 -23.95 -4.66 6.63
CA ARG A 13 -23.77 -3.21 6.64
C ARG A 13 -23.37 -2.73 5.26
N ARG A 14 -23.81 -1.54 4.87
CA ARG A 14 -23.31 -0.89 3.66
C ARG A 14 -21.90 -0.39 3.88
N ALA A 15 -21.03 -0.58 2.91
CA ALA A 15 -19.66 -0.10 2.88
C ALA A 15 -19.46 0.80 1.64
N TRP A 16 -18.51 1.74 1.72
CA TRP A 16 -18.30 2.79 0.73
C TRP A 16 -16.88 2.72 0.17
N GLY A 17 -16.75 2.82 -1.14
CA GLY A 17 -15.49 3.02 -1.86
C GLY A 17 -15.04 4.48 -1.81
N LEU A 18 -13.79 4.75 -2.24
CA LEU A 18 -13.30 6.12 -2.39
C LEU A 18 -13.99 6.85 -3.54
N ASP A 19 -14.50 6.13 -4.52
CA ASP A 19 -15.32 6.63 -5.63
C ASP A 19 -16.74 7.04 -5.23
N GLU A 20 -17.22 6.55 -4.08
CA GLU A 20 -18.56 6.85 -3.55
C GLU A 20 -18.58 7.98 -2.51
N VAL A 21 -17.43 8.59 -2.21
CA VAL A 21 -17.33 9.71 -1.26
C VAL A 21 -16.64 10.91 -1.91
N SER A 22 -16.99 12.11 -1.42
CA SER A 22 -16.34 13.35 -1.83
C SER A 22 -16.04 14.22 -0.62
N ILE A 23 -14.94 14.97 -0.70
CA ILE A 23 -14.50 15.89 0.36
C ILE A 23 -15.28 17.20 0.22
N VAL A 24 -15.80 17.69 1.33
CA VAL A 24 -16.52 18.97 1.35
C VAL A 24 -15.51 20.12 1.44
N PRO A 25 -15.47 21.04 0.47
CA PRO A 25 -14.60 22.19 0.56
C PRO A 25 -14.97 23.10 1.75
N SER A 26 -13.97 23.67 2.39
CA SER A 26 -14.17 24.55 3.53
C SER A 26 -14.49 25.98 3.10
N ARG A 27 -15.08 26.75 4.02
CA ARG A 27 -15.22 28.21 3.86
C ARG A 27 -13.90 29.00 3.91
N ARG A 28 -12.82 28.37 4.37
CA ARG A 28 -11.46 28.91 4.39
C ARG A 28 -10.61 28.08 3.46
N THR A 29 -9.75 28.74 2.72
CA THR A 29 -8.74 28.13 1.84
C THR A 29 -7.35 28.60 2.27
N ARG A 30 -6.33 27.95 1.77
CA ARG A 30 -4.91 28.29 1.94
C ARG A 30 -4.21 28.26 0.60
N ASP A 31 -2.98 28.75 0.56
CA ASP A 31 -2.09 28.53 -0.57
C ASP A 31 -1.49 27.12 -0.46
N PRO A 32 -1.48 26.33 -1.53
CA PRO A 32 -0.94 24.95 -1.49
C PRO A 32 0.51 24.86 -1.00
N GLU A 33 1.31 25.91 -1.23
CA GLU A 33 2.71 26.00 -0.82
C GLU A 33 2.88 26.12 0.71
N GLN A 34 1.81 26.41 1.44
CA GLN A 34 1.81 26.49 2.90
C GLN A 34 1.39 25.20 3.60
N VAL A 35 1.13 24.16 2.80
CA VAL A 35 0.67 22.86 3.31
C VAL A 35 1.86 21.97 3.61
N ASP A 36 1.90 21.42 4.82
CA ASP A 36 2.86 20.40 5.24
C ASP A 36 2.29 18.99 4.97
N LEU A 37 2.90 18.26 4.05
CA LEU A 37 2.54 16.90 3.70
C LEU A 37 3.27 15.85 4.54
N SER A 38 4.17 16.28 5.43
CA SER A 38 4.99 15.35 6.19
C SER A 38 4.18 14.43 7.10
N TRP A 39 4.73 13.26 7.35
CA TRP A 39 4.24 12.31 8.34
C TRP A 39 5.41 11.66 9.08
N GLU A 40 5.13 11.14 10.25
CA GLU A 40 6.13 10.52 11.11
C GLU A 40 5.66 9.11 11.48
N ILE A 41 6.59 8.18 11.60
CA ILE A 41 6.36 6.86 12.17
C ILE A 41 7.57 6.48 13.02
N ASP A 42 7.36 6.25 14.30
CA ASP A 42 8.42 6.06 15.28
C ASP A 42 9.43 7.24 15.25
N ALA A 43 10.70 6.97 15.03
CA ALA A 43 11.74 8.00 14.93
C ALA A 43 11.93 8.58 13.52
N PHE A 44 11.21 8.07 12.52
CA PHE A 44 11.40 8.46 11.12
C PHE A 44 10.37 9.52 10.69
N ARG A 45 10.86 10.55 10.01
CA ARG A 45 10.07 11.61 9.38
C ARG A 45 10.22 11.57 7.87
N PHE A 46 9.11 11.67 7.17
CA PHE A 46 9.03 11.72 5.71
C PHE A 46 8.33 13.02 5.29
N GLU A 47 8.82 13.64 4.22
CA GLU A 47 8.24 14.88 3.67
C GLU A 47 6.93 14.60 2.91
N LEU A 48 6.73 13.34 2.45
CA LEU A 48 5.52 12.90 1.76
C LEU A 48 4.92 11.65 2.44
N PRO A 49 3.59 11.59 2.59
CA PRO A 49 2.94 10.45 3.20
C PRO A 49 2.76 9.28 2.21
N PHE A 50 3.78 9.01 1.39
CA PHE A 50 3.75 8.03 0.31
C PHE A 50 4.75 6.91 0.54
N MET A 51 4.25 5.68 0.48
CA MET A 51 5.05 4.46 0.44
C MET A 51 4.89 3.79 -0.92
N SER A 52 5.97 3.32 -1.54
CA SER A 52 5.84 2.45 -2.71
C SER A 52 5.45 1.04 -2.28
N ALA A 53 4.64 0.35 -3.09
CA ALA A 53 4.22 -1.02 -2.77
C ALA A 53 5.39 -2.00 -2.89
N ALA A 54 5.45 -2.96 -1.97
CA ALA A 54 6.46 -4.02 -1.93
C ALA A 54 6.22 -5.06 -3.04
N THR A 55 6.34 -4.64 -4.28
CA THR A 55 6.23 -5.53 -5.45
C THR A 55 7.37 -5.26 -6.41
N ASP A 56 7.92 -6.32 -7.00
CA ASP A 56 9.09 -6.22 -7.90
C ASP A 56 8.83 -5.34 -9.11
N SER A 57 7.56 -5.21 -9.54
CA SER A 57 7.16 -4.33 -10.65
C SER A 57 7.17 -2.85 -10.30
N VAL A 58 7.24 -2.49 -9.02
CA VAL A 58 7.19 -1.12 -8.51
C VAL A 58 8.51 -0.73 -7.86
N THR A 59 8.99 -1.57 -6.94
CA THR A 59 10.11 -1.21 -6.07
C THR A 59 11.31 -2.09 -6.34
N SER A 60 12.35 -1.48 -6.91
CA SER A 60 13.74 -1.93 -6.95
C SER A 60 14.56 -1.16 -5.92
N PRO A 61 15.81 -1.55 -5.63
CA PRO A 61 16.70 -0.69 -4.84
C PRO A 61 16.80 0.73 -5.39
N ALA A 62 16.96 0.89 -6.71
CA ALA A 62 17.04 2.20 -7.35
C ALA A 62 15.76 3.04 -7.20
N THR A 63 14.57 2.44 -7.39
CA THR A 63 13.30 3.18 -7.19
C THR A 63 12.99 3.40 -5.72
N ALA A 64 13.46 2.54 -4.80
CA ALA A 64 13.37 2.79 -3.36
C ALA A 64 14.20 4.01 -2.96
N ILE A 65 15.44 4.12 -3.45
CA ILE A 65 16.31 5.27 -3.26
C ILE A 65 15.66 6.53 -3.84
N ALA A 66 15.18 6.47 -5.08
CA ALA A 66 14.50 7.61 -5.72
C ALA A 66 13.28 8.07 -4.92
N MET A 67 12.49 7.13 -4.38
CA MET A 67 11.33 7.45 -3.55
C MET A 67 11.74 8.12 -2.24
N GLY A 68 12.82 7.66 -1.60
CA GLY A 68 13.39 8.31 -0.41
C GLY A 68 13.89 9.72 -0.69
N GLN A 69 14.59 9.93 -1.82
CA GLN A 69 15.05 11.25 -2.26
C GLN A 69 13.91 12.23 -2.59
N LEU A 70 12.75 11.70 -3.01
CA LEU A 70 11.52 12.48 -3.21
C LEU A 70 10.77 12.77 -1.90
N GLY A 71 11.25 12.28 -0.76
CA GLY A 71 10.66 12.52 0.56
C GLY A 71 9.61 11.49 1.01
N GLY A 72 9.42 10.41 0.26
CA GLY A 72 8.61 9.26 0.66
C GLY A 72 9.45 8.08 1.12
N VAL A 73 8.92 6.86 1.05
CA VAL A 73 9.64 5.63 1.38
C VAL A 73 9.38 4.51 0.39
N GLY A 74 10.45 3.89 -0.11
CA GLY A 74 10.38 2.72 -0.96
C GLY A 74 10.38 1.43 -0.15
N VAL A 75 9.45 0.51 -0.43
CA VAL A 75 9.34 -0.76 0.29
C VAL A 75 9.83 -1.91 -0.59
N LEU A 76 10.99 -2.47 -0.28
CA LEU A 76 11.56 -3.61 -1.00
C LEU A 76 10.77 -4.89 -0.72
N ASN A 77 10.62 -5.75 -1.72
CA ASN A 77 10.10 -7.10 -1.54
C ASN A 77 11.25 -8.09 -1.26
N LEU A 78 11.42 -8.53 0.00
CA LEU A 78 12.49 -9.47 0.37
C LEU A 78 12.25 -10.91 -0.13
N GLU A 79 11.10 -11.17 -0.73
CA GLU A 79 10.77 -12.46 -1.37
C GLU A 79 10.75 -12.36 -2.91
N GLY A 80 11.16 -11.20 -3.42
CA GLY A 80 11.09 -10.87 -4.83
C GLY A 80 12.29 -11.35 -5.66
N LEU A 81 12.35 -10.88 -6.90
CA LEU A 81 13.42 -11.22 -7.84
C LEU A 81 14.76 -10.58 -7.42
N TRP A 82 14.73 -9.42 -6.78
CA TRP A 82 15.91 -8.70 -6.31
C TRP A 82 16.73 -9.44 -5.25
N THR A 83 16.09 -10.37 -4.52
CA THR A 83 16.74 -11.19 -3.50
C THR A 83 17.05 -12.61 -3.98
N ARG A 84 16.69 -12.95 -5.25
CA ARG A 84 16.93 -14.25 -5.85
C ARG A 84 18.02 -14.20 -6.91
N TYR A 85 18.13 -13.12 -7.64
CA TYR A 85 19.07 -12.91 -8.73
C TYR A 85 19.98 -11.72 -8.42
N GLU A 86 21.26 -11.84 -8.73
CA GLU A 86 22.22 -10.74 -8.61
C GLU A 86 21.85 -9.59 -9.54
N ASP A 87 21.52 -9.92 -10.80
CA ASP A 87 20.93 -9.02 -11.78
C ASP A 87 19.62 -9.62 -12.32
N PRO A 88 18.46 -9.15 -11.85
CA PRO A 88 17.16 -9.61 -12.32
C PRO A 88 16.68 -8.97 -13.63
N THR A 89 17.48 -8.13 -14.30
CA THR A 89 17.09 -7.38 -15.51
C THR A 89 16.51 -8.31 -16.58
N SER A 90 17.16 -9.44 -16.85
CA SER A 90 16.68 -10.44 -17.80
C SER A 90 15.35 -11.08 -17.41
N CYS A 91 15.07 -11.19 -16.09
CA CYS A 91 13.78 -11.68 -15.60
C CYS A 91 12.65 -10.69 -15.93
N PHE A 92 12.87 -9.41 -15.71
CA PHE A 92 11.90 -8.36 -16.05
C PHE A 92 11.67 -8.25 -17.56
N GLU A 93 12.73 -8.34 -18.36
CA GLU A 93 12.64 -8.37 -19.83
C GLU A 93 11.81 -9.57 -20.32
N ARG A 94 12.09 -10.74 -19.78
CA ARG A 94 11.33 -11.96 -20.09
C ARG A 94 9.86 -11.78 -19.70
N ILE A 95 9.56 -11.32 -18.48
CA ILE A 95 8.18 -11.08 -18.03
C ILE A 95 7.46 -10.09 -18.95
N ALA A 96 8.13 -9.04 -19.40
CA ALA A 96 7.52 -8.03 -20.25
C ALA A 96 7.23 -8.53 -21.68
N ALA A 97 8.06 -9.42 -22.21
CA ALA A 97 8.01 -9.90 -23.60
C ALA A 97 7.08 -11.10 -23.83
N LEU A 98 6.72 -11.85 -22.77
CA LEU A 98 5.91 -13.07 -22.90
C LEU A 98 4.45 -12.76 -23.20
N ASP A 99 3.78 -13.66 -23.91
CA ASP A 99 2.34 -13.67 -24.10
C ASP A 99 1.63 -14.09 -22.80
N ASP A 100 0.36 -13.71 -22.64
CA ASP A 100 -0.36 -13.89 -21.38
C ASP A 100 -0.56 -15.36 -20.95
N ASP A 101 -0.59 -16.29 -21.89
CA ASP A 101 -0.69 -17.75 -21.63
C ASP A 101 0.63 -18.36 -21.11
N GLU A 102 1.77 -17.77 -21.42
CA GLU A 102 3.09 -18.23 -20.99
C GLU A 102 3.54 -17.63 -19.64
N VAL A 103 3.04 -16.45 -19.32
CA VAL A 103 3.49 -15.66 -18.16
C VAL A 103 3.34 -16.40 -16.84
N ALA A 104 2.25 -17.13 -16.63
CA ALA A 104 2.03 -17.85 -15.37
C ALA A 104 3.11 -18.92 -15.09
N ALA A 105 3.50 -19.66 -16.12
CA ALA A 105 4.57 -20.66 -16.02
C ALA A 105 5.93 -20.00 -15.75
N ALA A 106 6.23 -18.91 -16.43
CA ALA A 106 7.46 -18.15 -16.23
C ALA A 106 7.56 -17.57 -14.80
N PHE A 107 6.45 -17.06 -14.23
CA PHE A 107 6.44 -16.60 -12.85
C PHE A 107 6.73 -17.73 -11.86
N VAL A 108 6.12 -18.92 -12.04
CA VAL A 108 6.40 -20.08 -11.20
C VAL A 108 7.88 -20.45 -11.26
N GLU A 109 8.46 -20.46 -12.46
CA GLU A 109 9.89 -20.77 -12.67
C GLU A 109 10.79 -19.72 -12.01
N LEU A 110 10.60 -18.43 -12.33
CA LEU A 110 11.46 -17.35 -11.85
C LEU A 110 11.45 -17.19 -10.33
N TYR A 111 10.28 -17.35 -9.71
CA TYR A 111 10.15 -17.26 -8.25
C TYR A 111 10.43 -18.60 -7.53
N ALA A 112 10.76 -19.69 -8.25
CA ALA A 112 11.24 -20.92 -7.66
C ALA A 112 12.72 -20.85 -7.25
N GLU A 113 13.51 -19.93 -7.85
CA GLU A 113 14.91 -19.69 -7.42
C GLU A 113 14.92 -19.34 -5.93
N PRO A 114 15.82 -19.94 -5.14
CA PRO A 114 15.89 -19.66 -3.70
C PRO A 114 16.21 -18.18 -3.40
N ILE A 115 15.63 -17.67 -2.32
CA ILE A 115 16.03 -16.39 -1.75
C ILE A 115 17.44 -16.53 -1.20
N LYS A 116 18.35 -15.64 -1.59
CA LYS A 116 19.76 -15.63 -1.19
C LYS A 116 19.95 -14.66 -0.04
N PRO A 117 20.38 -15.12 1.15
CA PRO A 117 20.60 -14.27 2.30
C PRO A 117 21.54 -13.08 2.01
N ASP A 118 22.61 -13.33 1.26
CA ASP A 118 23.59 -12.29 0.90
C ASP A 118 22.95 -11.17 0.05
N LEU A 119 21.99 -11.52 -0.83
CA LEU A 119 21.25 -10.52 -1.61
C LEU A 119 20.24 -9.76 -0.77
N VAL A 120 19.63 -10.36 0.25
CA VAL A 120 18.77 -9.64 1.20
C VAL A 120 19.58 -8.54 1.87
N VAL A 121 20.75 -8.88 2.41
CA VAL A 121 21.65 -7.93 3.06
C VAL A 121 22.13 -6.86 2.06
N ALA A 122 22.57 -7.27 0.88
CA ALA A 122 23.11 -6.34 -0.12
C ALA A 122 22.06 -5.32 -0.60
N ARG A 123 20.80 -5.73 -0.82
CA ARG A 123 19.74 -4.80 -1.27
C ARG A 123 19.34 -3.78 -0.20
N ILE A 124 19.37 -4.16 1.07
CA ILE A 124 19.13 -3.23 2.18
C ILE A 124 20.30 -2.27 2.31
N ALA A 125 21.53 -2.79 2.28
CA ALA A 125 22.76 -1.97 2.35
C ALA A 125 22.81 -0.93 1.20
N GLU A 126 22.43 -1.30 -0.03
CA GLU A 126 22.36 -0.38 -1.17
C GLU A 126 21.46 0.83 -0.91
N VAL A 127 20.32 0.63 -0.22
CA VAL A 127 19.41 1.72 0.15
C VAL A 127 19.99 2.55 1.29
N ASN A 128 20.56 1.91 2.32
CA ASN A 128 21.19 2.59 3.46
C ASN A 128 22.38 3.46 3.02
N GLU A 129 23.22 2.95 2.12
CA GLU A 129 24.38 3.69 1.57
C GLU A 129 23.97 4.96 0.80
N ALA A 130 22.75 4.99 0.25
CA ALA A 130 22.21 6.18 -0.39
C ALA A 130 21.70 7.24 0.62
N GLY A 131 21.71 6.96 1.91
CA GLY A 131 21.32 7.88 2.98
C GLY A 131 19.81 8.12 3.07
N VAL A 132 18.99 7.19 2.60
CA VAL A 132 17.53 7.23 2.72
C VAL A 132 17.05 6.10 3.64
N VAL A 133 15.87 6.27 4.24
CA VAL A 133 15.28 5.27 5.14
C VAL A 133 15.01 3.97 4.38
N SER A 134 15.58 2.87 4.86
CA SER A 134 15.37 1.55 4.30
C SER A 134 14.09 0.92 4.85
N CYS A 135 13.24 0.45 3.94
CA CYS A 135 12.01 -0.24 4.29
C CYS A 135 11.85 -1.49 3.42
N ALA A 136 11.48 -2.60 4.03
CA ALA A 136 11.31 -3.84 3.30
C ALA A 136 10.14 -4.67 3.83
N ALA A 137 9.53 -5.45 2.95
CA ALA A 137 8.39 -6.28 3.27
C ALA A 137 8.70 -7.78 3.14
N VAL A 138 8.06 -8.55 4.02
CA VAL A 138 8.11 -10.00 4.07
C VAL A 138 6.70 -10.55 4.34
N SER A 139 6.38 -11.72 3.80
CA SER A 139 5.11 -12.38 4.11
C SER A 139 5.13 -13.02 5.51
N PRO A 140 3.98 -13.19 6.17
CA PRO A 140 3.92 -13.82 7.50
C PRO A 140 4.59 -15.20 7.55
N GLY A 141 4.49 -15.98 6.47
CA GLY A 141 5.08 -17.32 6.41
C GLY A 141 6.60 -17.36 6.23
N ARG A 142 7.24 -16.24 5.90
CA ARG A 142 8.69 -16.12 5.73
C ARG A 142 9.35 -15.21 6.77
N THR A 143 8.55 -14.56 7.60
CA THR A 143 9.02 -13.55 8.56
C THR A 143 10.11 -14.09 9.47
N GLU A 144 9.94 -15.27 10.09
CA GLU A 144 10.92 -15.85 11.03
C GLU A 144 12.27 -16.17 10.36
N ALA A 145 12.25 -16.49 9.06
CA ALA A 145 13.47 -16.83 8.32
C ALA A 145 14.21 -15.60 7.77
N ILE A 146 13.49 -14.55 7.37
CA ILE A 146 14.07 -13.42 6.61
C ILE A 146 14.27 -12.18 7.48
N ALA A 147 13.36 -11.90 8.42
CA ALA A 147 13.47 -10.67 9.19
C ALA A 147 14.73 -10.57 10.05
N PRO A 148 15.28 -11.63 10.65
CA PRO A 148 16.57 -11.54 11.34
C PRO A 148 17.72 -11.08 10.44
N LEU A 149 17.75 -11.55 9.17
CA LEU A 149 18.74 -11.11 8.17
C LEU A 149 18.57 -9.62 7.84
N ALA A 150 17.33 -9.16 7.72
CA ALA A 150 17.04 -7.77 7.43
C ALA A 150 17.45 -6.85 8.59
N VAL A 151 17.22 -7.27 9.83
CA VAL A 151 17.65 -6.52 11.03
C VAL A 151 19.17 -6.50 11.16
N GLU A 152 19.86 -7.61 10.88
CA GLU A 152 21.32 -7.68 10.83
C GLU A 152 21.89 -6.74 9.75
N ALA A 153 21.15 -6.53 8.65
CA ALA A 153 21.48 -5.58 7.59
C ALA A 153 21.09 -4.12 7.92
N GLU A 154 20.76 -3.82 9.18
CA GLU A 154 20.38 -2.48 9.66
C GLU A 154 19.16 -1.90 8.93
N LEU A 155 18.13 -2.74 8.70
CA LEU A 155 16.85 -2.29 8.15
C LEU A 155 16.15 -1.33 9.13
N ASP A 156 15.68 -0.18 8.63
CA ASP A 156 15.01 0.84 9.46
C ASP A 156 13.54 0.51 9.75
N LEU A 157 12.79 0.03 8.75
CA LEU A 157 11.35 -0.27 8.84
C LEU A 157 11.04 -1.65 8.26
N LEU A 158 10.35 -2.49 9.03
CA LEU A 158 9.89 -3.80 8.56
C LEU A 158 8.39 -3.79 8.29
N VAL A 159 7.97 -4.33 7.16
CA VAL A 159 6.57 -4.54 6.80
C VAL A 159 6.26 -6.04 6.77
N ILE A 160 5.35 -6.51 7.60
CA ILE A 160 4.82 -7.88 7.51
C ILE A 160 3.51 -7.81 6.73
N GLN A 161 3.57 -8.20 5.45
CA GLN A 161 2.48 -7.99 4.51
C GLN A 161 1.93 -9.31 3.95
N GLY A 162 0.60 -9.44 4.00
CA GLY A 162 -0.14 -10.51 3.35
C GLY A 162 -1.48 -10.01 2.82
N THR A 163 -2.19 -10.84 2.07
CA THR A 163 -3.54 -10.50 1.57
C THR A 163 -4.48 -10.21 2.72
N VAL A 164 -4.46 -11.06 3.74
CA VAL A 164 -5.09 -10.86 5.04
C VAL A 164 -4.10 -11.30 6.10
N VAL A 165 -3.81 -10.42 7.03
CA VAL A 165 -2.98 -10.75 8.21
C VAL A 165 -3.85 -10.66 9.45
N SER A 166 -3.81 -11.70 10.28
CA SER A 166 -4.50 -11.77 11.56
C SER A 166 -3.50 -11.93 12.69
N ALA A 167 -3.83 -11.37 13.85
CA ALA A 167 -3.02 -11.55 15.06
C ALA A 167 -3.11 -13.00 15.60
N GLU A 168 -4.13 -13.73 15.21
CA GLU A 168 -4.37 -15.13 15.58
C GLU A 168 -4.52 -15.96 14.30
N HIS A 169 -3.48 -16.70 13.94
CA HIS A 169 -3.52 -17.65 12.83
C HIS A 169 -3.61 -19.09 13.39
N VAL A 170 -4.56 -19.86 12.92
CA VAL A 170 -4.72 -21.27 13.33
C VAL A 170 -4.11 -22.16 12.24
N SER A 171 -3.08 -22.92 12.58
CA SER A 171 -2.43 -23.88 11.68
C SER A 171 -2.46 -25.28 12.29
N ARG A 172 -2.58 -26.29 11.41
CA ARG A 172 -2.42 -27.72 11.80
C ARG A 172 -0.98 -28.22 11.57
N GLY A 173 -0.14 -27.45 10.90
CA GLY A 173 1.19 -27.88 10.42
C GLY A 173 2.37 -27.25 11.16
N GLY A 174 2.17 -26.64 12.32
CA GLY A 174 3.23 -26.01 13.10
C GLY A 174 2.70 -24.87 13.98
N GLU A 175 3.56 -24.28 14.79
CA GLU A 175 3.21 -23.07 15.53
C GLU A 175 3.12 -21.89 14.55
N PRO A 176 1.98 -21.17 14.51
CA PRO A 176 1.85 -19.98 13.68
C PRO A 176 2.72 -18.83 14.25
N LEU A 177 3.15 -17.92 13.39
CA LEU A 177 3.87 -16.71 13.80
C LEU A 177 3.08 -15.97 14.88
N ASN A 178 3.66 -15.85 16.06
CA ASN A 178 3.13 -15.00 17.14
C ASN A 178 3.59 -13.56 16.90
N LEU A 179 2.79 -12.79 16.18
CA LEU A 179 3.12 -11.40 15.82
C LEU A 179 3.51 -10.54 17.02
N LYS A 180 2.82 -10.70 18.16
CA LYS A 180 3.11 -9.91 19.37
C LYS A 180 4.48 -10.25 19.97
N GLN A 181 4.83 -11.52 20.01
CA GLN A 181 6.14 -11.95 20.50
C GLN A 181 7.23 -11.55 19.51
N PHE A 182 6.98 -11.74 18.22
CA PHE A 182 7.90 -11.41 17.15
C PHE A 182 8.22 -9.91 17.13
N ILE A 183 7.21 -9.02 17.08
CA ILE A 183 7.41 -7.57 17.06
C ILE A 183 8.23 -7.09 18.25
N ARG A 184 8.03 -7.69 19.43
CA ARG A 184 8.77 -7.34 20.64
C ARG A 184 10.21 -7.86 20.68
N SER A 185 10.59 -8.73 19.78
CA SER A 185 11.95 -9.27 19.72
C SER A 185 12.94 -8.39 18.94
N PHE A 186 12.45 -7.34 18.28
CA PHE A 186 13.26 -6.41 17.50
C PHE A 186 13.03 -4.96 17.94
N ASP A 187 14.08 -4.15 17.85
CA ASP A 187 14.06 -2.73 18.20
C ASP A 187 13.75 -1.82 16.98
N ILE A 188 13.22 -2.37 15.89
CA ILE A 188 12.79 -1.61 14.72
C ILE A 188 11.26 -1.53 14.64
N PRO A 189 10.69 -0.43 14.14
CA PRO A 189 9.25 -0.31 13.96
C PRO A 189 8.74 -1.30 12.90
N VAL A 190 7.62 -1.95 13.24
CA VAL A 190 7.00 -2.96 12.36
C VAL A 190 5.61 -2.48 11.94
N ILE A 191 5.36 -2.52 10.63
CA ILE A 191 4.06 -2.29 10.02
C ILE A 191 3.45 -3.64 9.65
N VAL A 192 2.18 -3.87 9.97
CA VAL A 192 1.53 -5.17 9.77
C VAL A 192 0.23 -5.03 8.99
N GLY A 193 -0.04 -5.90 8.02
CA GLY A 193 -1.33 -5.94 7.31
C GLY A 193 -1.26 -6.78 6.01
N GLY A 194 -2.35 -6.93 5.20
CA GLY A 194 -3.61 -6.16 5.17
C GLY A 194 -4.70 -6.58 6.15
N CYS A 195 -5.39 -5.58 6.56
CA CYS A 195 -6.65 -5.74 7.27
C CYS A 195 -7.72 -4.79 6.71
N ALA A 196 -9.00 -5.04 7.00
CA ALA A 196 -10.09 -4.23 6.45
C ALA A 196 -11.30 -4.13 7.37
N SER A 197 -11.15 -4.41 8.66
CA SER A 197 -12.25 -4.31 9.62
C SER A 197 -11.78 -3.79 10.96
N TYR A 198 -12.67 -3.14 11.69
CA TYR A 198 -12.41 -2.63 13.05
C TYR A 198 -11.80 -3.69 13.98
N PRO A 199 -12.36 -4.92 14.11
CA PRO A 199 -11.78 -5.92 15.02
C PRO A 199 -10.38 -6.35 14.60
N ALA A 200 -10.14 -6.59 13.30
CA ALA A 200 -8.83 -6.99 12.79
C ALA A 200 -7.79 -5.88 13.03
N ALA A 201 -8.14 -4.63 12.70
CA ALA A 201 -7.28 -3.48 12.94
C ALA A 201 -6.90 -3.34 14.42
N LEU A 202 -7.88 -3.39 15.32
CA LEU A 202 -7.63 -3.28 16.76
C LEU A 202 -6.75 -4.42 17.29
N HIS A 203 -6.95 -5.65 16.81
CA HIS A 203 -6.10 -6.79 17.19
C HIS A 203 -4.66 -6.61 16.71
N LEU A 204 -4.45 -6.16 15.47
CA LEU A 204 -3.09 -5.89 14.95
C LEU A 204 -2.41 -4.76 15.73
N MET A 205 -3.10 -3.68 16.05
CA MET A 205 -2.55 -2.59 16.87
C MET A 205 -2.07 -3.10 18.25
N ARG A 206 -2.81 -4.02 18.85
CA ARG A 206 -2.47 -4.61 20.16
C ARG A 206 -1.26 -5.56 20.13
N THR A 207 -0.73 -5.90 18.96
CA THR A 207 0.52 -6.65 18.85
C THR A 207 1.75 -5.82 19.17
N GLY A 208 1.64 -4.49 19.15
CA GLY A 208 2.75 -3.55 19.31
C GLY A 208 3.28 -3.01 17.98
N ALA A 209 2.54 -3.21 16.89
CA ALA A 209 2.90 -2.66 15.58
C ALA A 209 2.90 -1.12 15.63
N ALA A 210 3.88 -0.49 14.97
CA ALA A 210 3.96 0.95 14.79
C ALA A 210 2.92 1.46 13.77
N GLY A 211 2.55 0.62 12.81
CA GLY A 211 1.52 0.92 11.81
C GLY A 211 0.79 -0.32 11.33
N ILE A 212 -0.39 -0.11 10.73
CA ILE A 212 -1.15 -1.17 10.08
C ILE A 212 -1.45 -0.81 8.62
N LEU A 213 -1.33 -1.81 7.72
CA LEU A 213 -1.77 -1.67 6.33
C LEU A 213 -3.26 -1.99 6.23
N VAL A 214 -4.03 -1.04 5.71
CA VAL A 214 -5.49 -1.14 5.58
C VAL A 214 -5.89 -1.23 4.12
N GLY A 215 -6.49 -2.35 3.76
CA GLY A 215 -6.99 -2.66 2.43
C GLY A 215 -6.87 -4.15 2.13
N VAL A 216 -7.96 -4.75 1.68
CA VAL A 216 -8.06 -6.16 1.28
C VAL A 216 -8.84 -6.26 -0.02
N GLY A 217 -8.21 -6.81 -1.05
CA GLY A 217 -8.86 -7.08 -2.33
C GLY A 217 -8.99 -5.88 -3.27
N LEU A 218 -8.37 -4.74 -2.98
CA LEU A 218 -8.56 -3.47 -3.67
C LEU A 218 -7.39 -3.07 -4.59
N GLY A 219 -6.24 -3.73 -4.48
CA GLY A 219 -5.10 -3.47 -5.35
C GLY A 219 -5.42 -3.80 -6.81
N HIS A 220 -4.85 -3.05 -7.74
CA HIS A 220 -5.04 -3.25 -9.19
C HIS A 220 -4.69 -4.68 -9.65
N THR A 221 -3.69 -5.29 -9.00
CA THR A 221 -3.26 -6.68 -9.25
C THR A 221 -4.00 -7.70 -8.38
N SER A 222 -4.90 -7.25 -7.48
CA SER A 222 -5.53 -8.17 -6.53
C SER A 222 -6.69 -8.94 -7.16
N ALA A 223 -6.58 -10.26 -7.12
CA ALA A 223 -7.68 -11.16 -7.47
C ALA A 223 -8.60 -11.49 -6.27
N THR A 224 -8.27 -11.04 -5.07
CA THR A 224 -8.90 -11.48 -3.81
C THR A 224 -10.41 -11.21 -3.80
N SER A 225 -10.84 -9.99 -4.13
CA SER A 225 -12.27 -9.66 -4.14
C SER A 225 -13.02 -10.43 -5.23
N ARG A 226 -12.46 -10.49 -6.45
CA ARG A 226 -13.09 -11.15 -7.60
C ARG A 226 -13.08 -12.67 -7.49
N VAL A 227 -11.98 -13.27 -7.05
CA VAL A 227 -11.80 -14.73 -7.05
C VAL A 227 -12.24 -15.36 -5.73
N LEU A 228 -12.00 -14.69 -4.59
CA LEU A 228 -12.31 -15.23 -3.26
C LEU A 228 -13.59 -14.62 -2.66
N GLY A 229 -14.13 -13.55 -3.23
CA GLY A 229 -15.26 -12.81 -2.66
C GLY A 229 -14.91 -12.08 -1.35
N VAL A 230 -13.63 -11.87 -1.05
CA VAL A 230 -13.16 -11.26 0.20
C VAL A 230 -12.64 -9.85 -0.09
N GLY A 231 -13.19 -8.87 0.58
CA GLY A 231 -12.78 -7.47 0.46
C GLY A 231 -13.74 -6.54 1.20
N VAL A 232 -13.28 -5.33 1.48
CA VAL A 232 -14.09 -4.24 2.03
C VAL A 232 -13.75 -2.97 1.27
N PRO A 233 -14.74 -2.20 0.80
CA PRO A 233 -14.54 -0.90 0.14
C PRO A 233 -13.68 0.04 0.99
N GLN A 234 -12.74 0.75 0.34
CA GLN A 234 -11.59 1.35 1.00
C GLN A 234 -11.96 2.49 1.97
N ALA A 235 -12.91 3.36 1.63
CA ALA A 235 -13.31 4.44 2.53
C ALA A 235 -13.82 3.90 3.88
N THR A 236 -14.65 2.85 3.83
CA THR A 236 -15.15 2.18 5.06
C THR A 236 -14.03 1.46 5.81
N ALA A 237 -13.14 0.75 5.10
CA ALA A 237 -12.04 0.04 5.75
C ALA A 237 -11.11 0.99 6.51
N ILE A 238 -10.76 2.14 5.90
CA ILE A 238 -9.93 3.17 6.56
C ILE A 238 -10.65 3.78 7.76
N ALA A 239 -11.94 4.13 7.62
CA ALA A 239 -12.72 4.71 8.71
C ALA A 239 -12.85 3.75 9.91
N ASP A 240 -13.05 2.44 9.66
CA ASP A 240 -13.05 1.41 10.69
C ASP A 240 -11.69 1.29 11.39
N ALA A 241 -10.61 1.31 10.64
CA ALA A 241 -9.24 1.26 11.18
C ALA A 241 -8.91 2.51 12.00
N ARG A 242 -9.35 3.70 11.53
CA ARG A 242 -9.24 4.95 12.31
C ARG A 242 -9.99 4.85 13.63
N ALA A 243 -11.19 4.31 13.63
CA ALA A 243 -11.96 4.12 14.87
C ALA A 243 -11.26 3.14 15.83
N ALA A 244 -10.66 2.06 15.31
CA ALA A 244 -9.85 1.12 16.08
C ALA A 244 -8.61 1.80 16.68
N ARG A 245 -7.92 2.66 15.90
CA ARG A 245 -6.78 3.46 16.36
C ARG A 245 -7.17 4.40 17.51
N MET A 246 -8.27 5.12 17.40
CA MET A 246 -8.74 5.99 18.47
C MET A 246 -8.99 5.21 19.76
N ARG A 247 -9.66 4.05 19.65
CA ARG A 247 -9.87 3.15 20.78
C ARG A 247 -8.56 2.66 21.39
N HIS A 248 -7.61 2.25 20.56
CA HIS A 248 -6.31 1.77 21.02
C HIS A 248 -5.52 2.87 21.72
N LEU A 249 -5.54 4.08 21.18
CA LEU A 249 -4.91 5.25 21.77
C LEU A 249 -5.51 5.59 23.13
N ASP A 250 -6.84 5.56 23.26
CA ASP A 250 -7.54 5.81 24.53
C ASP A 250 -7.20 4.75 25.60
N GLU A 251 -7.04 3.47 25.19
CA GLU A 251 -6.73 2.36 26.09
C GLU A 251 -5.25 2.30 26.51
N THR A 252 -4.33 2.71 25.65
CA THR A 252 -2.88 2.45 25.82
C THR A 252 -2.00 3.69 25.83
N GLY A 253 -2.48 4.82 25.33
CA GLY A 253 -1.67 6.01 25.07
C GLY A 253 -0.76 5.88 23.83
N VAL A 254 -0.79 4.76 23.10
CA VAL A 254 0.07 4.50 21.94
C VAL A 254 -0.67 4.81 20.65
N TYR A 255 -0.06 5.67 19.81
CA TYR A 255 -0.57 5.98 18.48
C TYR A 255 -0.03 4.95 17.48
N VAL A 256 -0.93 4.27 16.77
CA VAL A 256 -0.59 3.33 15.69
C VAL A 256 -1.04 3.91 14.36
N HIS A 257 -0.11 3.99 13.40
CA HIS A 257 -0.38 4.62 12.11
C HIS A 257 -1.30 3.76 11.24
N VAL A 258 -2.25 4.42 10.57
CA VAL A 258 -3.15 3.81 9.58
C VAL A 258 -2.59 4.13 8.19
N ILE A 259 -2.13 3.11 7.48
CA ILE A 259 -1.57 3.24 6.13
C ILE A 259 -2.54 2.60 5.15
N ALA A 260 -3.17 3.40 4.30
CA ALA A 260 -4.10 2.89 3.30
C ALA A 260 -3.34 2.20 2.16
N ALA A 261 -3.72 0.96 1.83
CA ALA A 261 -3.07 0.16 0.80
C ALA A 261 -4.09 -0.35 -0.24
N GLY A 262 -3.91 0.04 -1.50
CA GLY A 262 -4.78 -0.34 -2.61
C GLY A 262 -6.01 0.56 -2.80
N GLY A 263 -6.59 0.50 -4.01
CA GLY A 263 -7.79 1.25 -4.36
C GLY A 263 -7.58 2.73 -4.71
N MET A 264 -6.34 3.22 -4.69
CA MET A 264 -6.00 4.61 -5.02
C MET A 264 -5.24 4.68 -6.34
N ARG A 265 -5.68 5.54 -7.24
CA ARG A 265 -5.09 5.74 -8.58
C ARG A 265 -4.74 7.19 -8.86
N THR A 266 -5.41 8.12 -8.18
CA THR A 266 -5.33 9.57 -8.40
C THR A 266 -5.00 10.30 -7.11
N GLY A 267 -4.55 11.56 -7.24
CA GLY A 267 -4.36 12.43 -6.07
C GLY A 267 -5.65 12.67 -5.28
N GLY A 268 -6.81 12.69 -5.98
CA GLY A 268 -8.12 12.78 -5.33
C GLY A 268 -8.45 11.56 -4.45
N ASP A 269 -8.08 10.34 -4.90
CA ASP A 269 -8.27 9.13 -4.09
C ASP A 269 -7.39 9.18 -2.83
N ILE A 270 -6.15 9.66 -2.97
CA ILE A 270 -5.22 9.85 -1.85
C ILE A 270 -5.78 10.83 -0.84
N ALA A 271 -6.27 11.99 -1.30
CA ALA A 271 -6.89 12.98 -0.44
C ALA A 271 -8.09 12.41 0.34
N LYS A 272 -8.98 11.66 -0.35
CA LYS A 272 -10.12 10.98 0.29
C LYS A 272 -9.67 9.93 1.30
N ALA A 273 -8.61 9.17 1.01
CA ALA A 273 -8.06 8.19 1.95
C ALA A 273 -7.55 8.85 3.24
N VAL A 274 -6.87 9.99 3.13
CA VAL A 274 -6.42 10.80 4.28
C VAL A 274 -7.62 11.29 5.09
N VAL A 275 -8.64 11.86 4.45
CA VAL A 275 -9.83 12.35 5.15
C VAL A 275 -10.59 11.20 5.83
N CYS A 276 -10.64 10.02 5.24
CA CYS A 276 -11.19 8.82 5.89
C CYS A 276 -10.39 8.39 7.14
N GLY A 277 -9.13 8.83 7.28
CA GLY A 277 -8.32 8.60 8.49
C GLY A 277 -6.97 7.96 8.27
N ALA A 278 -6.48 7.86 7.04
CA ALA A 278 -5.12 7.39 6.76
C ALA A 278 -4.08 8.45 7.13
N ASP A 279 -2.95 8.03 7.71
CA ASP A 279 -1.79 8.87 8.00
C ASP A 279 -0.82 8.88 6.81
N ALA A 280 -0.76 7.77 6.10
CA ALA A 280 0.02 7.59 4.87
C ALA A 280 -0.69 6.62 3.92
N VAL A 281 -0.18 6.53 2.68
CA VAL A 281 -0.73 5.64 1.65
C VAL A 281 0.38 4.79 1.02
N MET A 282 0.09 3.52 0.77
CA MET A 282 0.96 2.63 0.01
C MET A 282 0.41 2.49 -1.41
N LEU A 283 1.21 2.91 -2.40
CA LEU A 283 0.82 3.02 -3.80
C LEU A 283 1.53 1.97 -4.67
N GLY A 284 0.76 1.17 -5.40
CA GLY A 284 1.25 0.20 -6.37
C GLY A 284 1.06 0.70 -7.80
N ALA A 285 -0.17 0.66 -8.32
CA ALA A 285 -0.46 1.01 -9.71
C ALA A 285 0.00 2.40 -10.14
N PRO A 286 -0.13 3.49 -9.35
CA PRO A 286 0.42 4.79 -9.74
C PRO A 286 1.93 4.76 -9.97
N PHE A 287 2.69 4.07 -9.13
CA PHE A 287 4.15 3.99 -9.27
C PHE A 287 4.59 2.93 -10.27
N ALA A 288 3.79 1.86 -10.49
CA ALA A 288 4.00 0.93 -11.62
C ALA A 288 3.86 1.62 -12.98
N ALA A 289 3.10 2.73 -13.05
CA ALA A 289 2.94 3.55 -14.25
C ALA A 289 4.13 4.49 -14.51
N ALA A 290 5.14 4.53 -13.64
CA ALA A 290 6.36 5.29 -13.90
C ALA A 290 7.21 4.62 -14.99
N THR A 291 7.85 5.44 -15.85
CA THR A 291 8.71 4.95 -16.93
C THR A 291 9.96 4.23 -16.43
N ASP A 292 10.40 4.58 -15.24
CA ASP A 292 11.54 4.01 -14.52
C ASP A 292 11.13 2.86 -13.54
N ALA A 293 9.84 2.50 -13.50
CA ALA A 293 9.40 1.34 -12.76
C ALA A 293 9.95 0.03 -13.35
N PRO A 294 10.41 -0.92 -12.51
CA PRO A 294 11.01 -2.17 -12.99
C PRO A 294 10.06 -3.03 -13.83
N GLY A 295 8.74 -2.89 -13.63
CA GLY A 295 7.69 -3.63 -14.31
C GLY A 295 7.52 -3.32 -15.80
N ARG A 296 8.12 -2.23 -16.33
CA ARG A 296 8.16 -1.87 -17.76
C ARG A 296 6.77 -1.90 -18.42
N GLY A 297 5.79 -1.24 -17.79
CA GLY A 297 4.40 -1.20 -18.27
C GLY A 297 3.54 -2.38 -17.76
N TRP A 298 4.07 -3.21 -16.89
CA TRP A 298 3.34 -4.28 -16.22
C TRP A 298 3.38 -4.14 -14.71
N HIS A 299 2.31 -4.57 -14.06
CA HIS A 299 2.22 -4.59 -12.61
C HIS A 299 1.75 -5.95 -12.11
N TRP A 300 2.37 -6.45 -11.02
CA TRP A 300 1.98 -7.69 -10.35
C TRP A 300 2.16 -7.59 -8.85
N GLY A 301 1.54 -8.51 -8.11
CA GLY A 301 1.55 -8.49 -6.65
C GLY A 301 2.86 -8.95 -6.04
N MET A 302 3.00 -8.77 -4.73
CA MET A 302 4.16 -9.19 -3.93
C MET A 302 4.42 -10.70 -4.01
N THR A 303 3.35 -11.51 -4.10
CA THR A 303 3.46 -12.97 -4.17
C THR A 303 3.27 -13.47 -5.60
N ALA A 304 4.15 -14.36 -6.02
CA ALA A 304 4.11 -14.98 -7.34
C ALA A 304 2.84 -15.81 -7.60
N ALA A 305 2.57 -16.06 -8.87
CA ALA A 305 1.58 -17.05 -9.29
C ALA A 305 1.89 -18.43 -8.67
N HIS A 306 0.85 -19.20 -8.41
CA HIS A 306 0.97 -20.51 -7.77
C HIS A 306 0.06 -21.53 -8.48
N ALA A 307 0.55 -22.75 -8.67
CA ALA A 307 -0.17 -23.76 -9.44
C ALA A 307 -1.57 -24.11 -8.89
N THR A 308 -1.75 -24.01 -7.57
CA THR A 308 -3.00 -24.42 -6.89
C THR A 308 -3.74 -23.27 -6.21
N LEU A 309 -3.14 -22.08 -6.13
CA LEU A 309 -3.77 -20.91 -5.53
C LEU A 309 -4.29 -19.98 -6.63
N PRO A 310 -5.52 -19.45 -6.50
CA PRO A 310 -6.13 -18.59 -7.51
C PRO A 310 -5.54 -17.17 -7.46
N ARG A 311 -4.27 -17.03 -7.80
CA ARG A 311 -3.54 -15.77 -7.87
C ARG A 311 -3.45 -15.28 -9.30
N GLY A 312 -3.65 -13.98 -9.49
CA GLY A 312 -3.34 -13.31 -10.76
C GLY A 312 -1.85 -13.28 -11.04
N VAL A 313 -1.48 -12.96 -12.29
CA VAL A 313 -0.10 -12.88 -12.72
C VAL A 313 0.30 -11.41 -12.83
N ARG A 314 0.21 -10.82 -14.00
CA ARG A 314 0.48 -9.40 -14.27
C ARG A 314 -0.75 -8.74 -14.88
N VAL A 315 -0.81 -7.42 -14.76
CA VAL A 315 -1.79 -6.57 -15.43
C VAL A 315 -1.06 -5.44 -16.16
N PRO A 316 -1.54 -4.97 -17.32
CA PRO A 316 -0.93 -3.83 -17.99
C PRO A 316 -1.16 -2.55 -17.19
N VAL A 317 -0.23 -1.60 -17.32
CA VAL A 317 -0.31 -0.26 -16.72
C VAL A 317 0.07 0.76 -17.78
N ASP A 318 -0.77 1.76 -17.97
CA ASP A 318 -0.47 2.88 -18.87
C ASP A 318 0.62 3.75 -18.25
N THR A 319 1.73 3.89 -18.94
CA THR A 319 2.86 4.70 -18.50
C THR A 319 2.50 6.18 -18.51
N GLN A 320 2.80 6.88 -17.42
CA GLN A 320 2.43 8.29 -17.21
C GLN A 320 3.61 9.26 -17.30
N GLY A 321 4.78 8.88 -16.78
CA GLY A 321 5.99 9.71 -16.74
C GLY A 321 7.03 9.06 -15.83
N SER A 322 8.11 9.76 -15.49
CA SER A 322 9.07 9.28 -14.48
C SER A 322 8.44 9.22 -13.09
N LEU A 323 9.03 8.48 -12.17
CA LEU A 323 8.58 8.43 -10.76
C LEU A 323 8.52 9.84 -10.16
N ALA A 324 9.50 10.68 -10.43
CA ALA A 324 9.50 12.06 -9.98
C ALA A 324 8.31 12.87 -10.55
N GLU A 325 7.96 12.70 -11.82
CA GLU A 325 6.78 13.35 -12.41
C GLU A 325 5.48 12.81 -11.80
N VAL A 326 5.37 11.51 -11.59
CA VAL A 326 4.19 10.91 -10.94
C VAL A 326 4.02 11.44 -9.52
N VAL A 327 5.11 11.55 -8.76
CA VAL A 327 5.08 12.02 -7.36
C VAL A 327 4.88 13.54 -7.29
N ALA A 328 5.75 14.32 -7.95
CA ALA A 328 5.89 15.76 -7.74
C ALA A 328 5.60 16.62 -8.98
N GLY A 329 5.31 16.00 -10.14
CA GLY A 329 4.96 16.72 -11.34
C GLY A 329 6.15 17.19 -12.19
N PRO A 330 5.88 18.03 -13.19
CA PRO A 330 4.61 18.69 -13.47
C PRO A 330 3.54 17.77 -14.07
N ALA A 331 2.26 18.02 -13.77
CA ALA A 331 1.16 17.32 -14.41
C ALA A 331 0.98 17.82 -15.87
N ARG A 332 0.67 16.88 -16.78
CA ARG A 332 0.50 17.16 -18.22
C ARG A 332 -0.96 17.07 -18.67
N ASP A 333 -1.80 16.48 -17.83
CA ASP A 333 -3.22 16.29 -18.09
C ASP A 333 -4.05 16.48 -16.80
N HIS A 334 -5.35 16.28 -16.90
CA HIS A 334 -6.31 16.45 -15.81
C HIS A 334 -6.82 15.12 -15.21
N HIS A 335 -6.17 13.99 -15.51
CA HIS A 335 -6.59 12.68 -14.98
C HIS A 335 -6.19 12.43 -13.53
N GLY A 336 -5.36 13.32 -12.93
CA GLY A 336 -4.96 13.25 -11.53
C GLY A 336 -4.00 12.10 -11.20
N ARG A 337 -3.35 11.52 -12.22
CA ARG A 337 -2.41 10.38 -12.08
C ARG A 337 -0.95 10.82 -11.94
N VAL A 338 -0.67 12.09 -12.16
CA VAL A 338 0.66 12.73 -12.12
C VAL A 338 0.60 13.90 -11.14
N ASN A 339 1.72 14.22 -10.50
CA ASN A 339 1.80 15.23 -9.43
C ASN A 339 0.88 14.91 -8.25
N LEU A 340 1.00 13.71 -7.72
CA LEU A 340 0.15 13.22 -6.63
C LEU A 340 0.31 14.06 -5.35
N ALA A 341 1.54 14.52 -5.05
CA ALA A 341 1.83 15.39 -3.92
C ALA A 341 1.16 16.76 -4.08
N GLY A 342 1.28 17.38 -5.26
CA GLY A 342 0.61 18.65 -5.54
C GLY A 342 -0.92 18.56 -5.49
N ALA A 343 -1.49 17.42 -5.95
CA ALA A 343 -2.92 17.20 -5.86
C ALA A 343 -3.39 17.07 -4.39
N LEU A 344 -2.64 16.35 -3.54
CA LEU A 344 -2.93 16.26 -2.11
C LEU A 344 -2.82 17.63 -1.43
N ALA A 345 -1.73 18.37 -1.67
CA ALA A 345 -1.53 19.72 -1.14
C ALA A 345 -2.68 20.66 -1.54
N THR A 346 -3.08 20.63 -2.82
CA THR A 346 -4.20 21.45 -3.32
C THR A 346 -5.52 21.07 -2.67
N SER A 347 -5.79 19.77 -2.46
CA SER A 347 -7.00 19.31 -1.78
C SER A 347 -7.05 19.80 -0.32
N MET A 348 -5.93 19.69 0.40
CA MET A 348 -5.79 20.18 1.77
C MET A 348 -5.98 21.69 1.84
N ALA A 349 -5.34 22.43 0.94
CA ALA A 349 -5.43 23.87 0.83
C ALA A 349 -6.87 24.35 0.54
N ALA A 350 -7.58 23.71 -0.40
CA ALA A 350 -8.98 24.00 -0.71
C ALA A 350 -9.93 23.75 0.48
N CYS A 351 -9.54 22.87 1.39
CA CYS A 351 -10.27 22.59 2.62
C CYS A 351 -9.74 23.36 3.83
N GLY A 352 -8.69 24.20 3.66
CA GLY A 352 -8.16 25.10 4.68
C GLY A 352 -7.27 24.43 5.74
N TYR A 353 -6.81 23.20 5.49
CA TYR A 353 -5.93 22.45 6.38
C TYR A 353 -4.46 22.59 5.96
N ASP A 354 -3.55 22.61 6.93
CA ASP A 354 -2.12 22.79 6.75
C ASP A 354 -1.29 21.55 7.06
N SER A 355 -1.88 20.52 7.61
CA SER A 355 -1.21 19.25 7.90
C SER A 355 -2.07 18.04 7.54
N VAL A 356 -1.44 16.92 7.19
CA VAL A 356 -2.11 15.64 6.86
C VAL A 356 -3.01 15.19 8.02
N LYS A 357 -2.54 15.35 9.25
CA LYS A 357 -3.28 14.94 10.44
C LYS A 357 -4.53 15.79 10.67
N ASP A 358 -4.45 17.07 10.45
CA ASP A 358 -5.61 17.96 10.59
C ASP A 358 -6.60 17.78 9.43
N PHE A 359 -6.12 17.46 8.24
CA PHE A 359 -6.98 17.17 7.10
C PHE A 359 -7.91 15.95 7.32
N GLN A 360 -7.57 15.02 8.20
CA GLN A 360 -8.47 13.94 8.64
C GLN A 360 -9.75 14.44 9.33
N LYS A 361 -9.86 15.75 9.63
CA LYS A 361 -11.05 16.40 10.23
C LYS A 361 -11.99 16.98 9.18
N ALA A 362 -11.62 16.98 7.90
CA ALA A 362 -12.47 17.47 6.82
C ALA A 362 -13.77 16.66 6.72
N ASP A 363 -14.84 17.33 6.33
CA ASP A 363 -16.13 16.68 6.15
C ASP A 363 -16.20 15.89 4.85
N LEU A 364 -16.91 14.77 4.89
CA LEU A 364 -17.20 13.92 3.72
C LEU A 364 -18.70 13.90 3.45
N VAL A 365 -19.05 13.83 2.17
CA VAL A 365 -20.40 13.49 1.71
C VAL A 365 -20.34 12.17 0.94
N VAL A 366 -21.41 11.40 1.00
CA VAL A 366 -21.60 10.23 0.14
C VAL A 366 -22.22 10.74 -1.16
N ALA A 367 -21.46 10.65 -2.24
CA ALA A 367 -21.87 11.03 -3.58
C ALA A 367 -21.16 10.13 -4.59
N SER A 368 -21.88 9.58 -5.56
CA SER A 368 -21.26 8.77 -6.60
C SER A 368 -20.41 9.62 -7.55
N SER A 369 -19.46 9.00 -8.24
CA SER A 369 -18.64 9.69 -9.25
C SER A 369 -19.52 10.30 -10.37
N ALA A 370 -20.65 9.68 -10.69
CA ALA A 370 -21.63 10.22 -11.64
C ALA A 370 -22.25 11.56 -11.16
N ASP A 371 -22.44 11.73 -9.86
CA ASP A 371 -23.02 12.95 -9.28
C ASP A 371 -21.99 14.09 -9.15
N THR A 372 -20.70 13.78 -9.21
CA THR A 372 -19.61 14.75 -9.08
C THR A 372 -19.08 15.28 -10.41
N GLY A 373 -19.68 14.87 -11.54
CA GLY A 373 -19.30 15.32 -12.87
C GLY A 373 -17.93 14.84 -13.35
N ALA A 374 -17.38 13.81 -12.73
CA ALA A 374 -16.18 13.16 -13.24
C ALA A 374 -16.48 12.55 -14.62
N PRO A 375 -15.68 12.81 -15.65
CA PRO A 375 -15.91 12.22 -16.95
C PRO A 375 -15.80 10.70 -16.87
N ASP A 376 -16.72 10.00 -17.56
CA ASP A 376 -16.81 8.53 -17.66
C ASP A 376 -15.61 7.87 -18.36
N GLY A 377 -14.38 8.30 -18.03
CA GLY A 377 -13.16 7.84 -18.69
C GLY A 377 -12.77 6.39 -18.39
N ASP A 378 -13.21 5.81 -17.28
CA ASP A 378 -12.80 4.47 -16.84
C ASP A 378 -13.92 3.43 -16.81
N ALA A 379 -15.14 3.76 -17.27
CA ALA A 379 -16.26 2.81 -17.35
C ALA A 379 -16.08 1.74 -18.46
N GLN A 380 -15.05 1.83 -19.29
CA GLN A 380 -14.81 0.90 -20.40
C GLN A 380 -13.75 -0.16 -20.16
N LEU A 381 -13.18 -0.28 -18.96
CA LEU A 381 -12.30 -1.39 -18.61
C LEU A 381 -13.08 -2.49 -17.87
N GLY A 382 -13.89 -3.22 -18.62
CA GLY A 382 -14.18 -4.63 -18.38
C GLY A 382 -15.08 -4.95 -17.20
N LEU A 383 -16.36 -4.58 -17.29
CA LEU A 383 -17.44 -5.38 -16.73
C LEU A 383 -18.19 -6.03 -17.90
N VAL A 384 -17.72 -7.12 -18.40
CA VAL A 384 -18.49 -8.21 -19.01
C VAL A 384 -17.95 -9.49 -18.45
#